data_211c144dcdbf2b1c977f5c0b63f9f0cf
#
_entry.id   211c144dcdbf2b1c977f5c0b63f9f0cf
#
_cell.length_a   1.000
_cell.length_b   1.000
_cell.length_c   1.000
_cell.angle_alpha   90.00
_cell.angle_beta   90.00
_cell.angle_gamma   90.00
#
_symmetry.space_group_name_H-M   'P 1'
#
loop_
_entity.id
_entity.type
_entity.pdbx_description
1 polymer ?
#
loop_
_entity_poly.entity_id
_entity_poly.type
_entity_poly.pdbx_seq_one_letter_code
_entity_poly.pdbx_strand_id
1 'polypeptide(L)'
;MEYNIPFRMRDILPNLYEHWIALDLCAYIRIAGEELAKRGRAKRADVLRVINRPKRYVNRESLEGKEICWNEVKAWYQDKGWMVERIEQLEYDLKMIEKLAPAAAVNYIRKGVGYDEYLREYAEYRRMKPEELLEVADQLQESAACFKTAGDWFGHMEEYKEQLKAQARSLEQDADCVSLMTMHSSKGLEFPVVYILDANERVTPHHKAVLDADLEEERRMFYVAMTRAKDRLHVCYAKERYGKEQERSRFIGEYLGEVES
;
A
#
# COMPACT_ATOMS: atom_id res chain seq x y z
N MET A 1 0.64 -16.88 5.50
CA MET A 1 -0.74 -17.45 5.52
C MET A 1 -0.84 -18.35 6.72
N GLU A 2 -1.35 -17.80 7.82
CA GLU A 2 -1.27 -18.46 9.15
C GLU A 2 -2.07 -19.76 9.27
N TYR A 3 -3.10 -19.95 8.44
CA TYR A 3 -4.02 -21.09 8.62
C TYR A 3 -3.97 -22.12 7.50
N ASN A 4 -3.06 -22.01 6.54
CA ASN A 4 -2.90 -22.94 5.40
C ASN A 4 -4.24 -23.29 4.67
N ILE A 5 -5.18 -22.35 4.61
CA ILE A 5 -6.44 -22.53 3.90
C ILE A 5 -6.16 -22.41 2.40
N PRO A 6 -6.39 -23.45 1.60
CA PRO A 6 -6.22 -23.36 0.16
C PRO A 6 -7.20 -22.34 -0.42
N PHE A 7 -6.71 -21.44 -1.26
CA PHE A 7 -7.58 -20.49 -1.94
C PHE A 7 -7.12 -20.26 -3.38
N ARG A 8 -8.05 -19.84 -4.21
CA ARG A 8 -7.77 -19.38 -5.57
C ARG A 8 -8.32 -17.97 -5.75
N MET A 9 -7.57 -17.14 -6.45
CA MET A 9 -8.04 -15.82 -6.87
C MET A 9 -8.53 -15.88 -8.30
N ARG A 10 -9.72 -15.33 -8.54
CA ARG A 10 -10.26 -15.22 -9.89
C ARG A 10 -9.80 -13.95 -10.59
N ASP A 11 -9.58 -12.90 -9.82
CA ASP A 11 -9.09 -11.62 -10.31
C ASP A 11 -7.60 -11.49 -9.99
N ILE A 12 -6.85 -10.88 -10.91
CA ILE A 12 -5.46 -10.49 -10.63
C ILE A 12 -5.50 -9.24 -9.77
N LEU A 13 -5.29 -9.42 -8.48
CA LEU A 13 -5.18 -8.29 -7.56
C LEU A 13 -3.82 -7.61 -7.74
N PRO A 14 -3.78 -6.27 -7.78
CA PRO A 14 -2.52 -5.56 -7.80
C PRO A 14 -1.72 -5.89 -6.54
N ASN A 15 -0.44 -6.26 -6.71
CA ASN A 15 0.44 -6.53 -5.58
C ASN A 15 0.80 -5.21 -4.88
N LEU A 16 0.37 -5.05 -3.62
CA LEU A 16 0.68 -3.89 -2.78
C LEU A 16 2.19 -3.58 -2.76
N TYR A 17 3.04 -4.61 -2.72
CA TYR A 17 4.48 -4.46 -2.64
C TYR A 17 5.16 -4.08 -3.96
N GLU A 18 4.44 -4.16 -5.09
CA GLU A 18 4.89 -3.66 -6.39
C GLU A 18 4.41 -2.23 -6.65
N HIS A 19 3.57 -1.69 -5.78
CA HIS A 19 3.14 -0.30 -5.90
C HIS A 19 4.33 0.65 -5.74
N TRP A 20 4.36 1.74 -6.53
CA TRP A 20 5.49 2.67 -6.52
C TRP A 20 5.80 3.29 -5.16
N ILE A 21 4.79 3.49 -4.29
CA ILE A 21 4.95 3.94 -2.90
C ILE A 21 5.73 2.90 -2.09
N ALA A 22 5.38 1.61 -2.23
CA ALA A 22 6.11 0.54 -1.55
C ALA A 22 7.58 0.52 -1.97
N LEU A 23 7.83 0.64 -3.27
CA LEU A 23 9.18 0.67 -3.81
C LEU A 23 9.99 1.88 -3.32
N ASP A 24 9.36 3.03 -3.10
CA ASP A 24 10.00 4.23 -2.56
C ASP A 24 10.32 4.05 -1.06
N LEU A 25 9.36 3.59 -0.26
CA LEU A 25 9.57 3.32 1.18
C LEU A 25 10.68 2.28 1.40
N CYS A 26 10.65 1.19 0.62
CA CYS A 26 11.71 0.18 0.64
C CYS A 26 13.06 0.74 0.23
N ALA A 27 13.12 1.66 -0.73
CA ALA A 27 14.36 2.30 -1.15
C ALA A 27 14.97 3.15 -0.02
N TYR A 28 14.17 3.93 0.71
CA TYR A 28 14.63 4.65 1.91
C TYR A 28 15.25 3.71 2.93
N ILE A 29 14.54 2.62 3.26
CA ILE A 29 15.00 1.65 4.27
C ILE A 29 16.25 0.90 3.79
N ARG A 30 16.34 0.53 2.51
CA ARG A 30 17.54 -0.10 1.95
C ARG A 30 18.75 0.81 2.00
N ILE A 31 18.60 2.08 1.57
CA ILE A 31 19.70 3.06 1.63
C ILE A 31 20.19 3.20 3.07
N ALA A 32 19.30 3.27 4.05
CA ALA A 32 19.63 3.42 5.45
C ALA A 32 20.35 2.19 6.03
N GLY A 33 19.91 0.98 5.68
CA GLY A 33 20.40 -0.28 6.26
C GLY A 33 21.57 -0.93 5.51
N GLU A 34 21.99 -0.40 4.35
CA GLU A 34 23.09 -0.99 3.59
C GLU A 34 24.48 -0.67 4.20
N GLU A 35 25.42 -1.61 4.03
CA GLU A 35 26.83 -1.40 4.45
C GLU A 35 27.47 -0.17 3.77
N LEU A 36 26.98 0.20 2.59
CA LEU A 36 27.39 1.41 1.87
C LEU A 36 27.09 2.70 2.66
N ALA A 37 26.00 2.72 3.45
CA ALA A 37 25.61 3.88 4.26
C ALA A 37 26.72 4.25 5.28
N LYS A 38 27.37 3.26 5.86
CA LYS A 38 28.50 3.48 6.79
C LYS A 38 29.68 4.20 6.14
N ARG A 39 29.79 4.13 4.81
CA ARG A 39 30.82 4.81 4.00
C ARG A 39 30.32 6.11 3.36
N GLY A 40 29.11 6.59 3.73
CA GLY A 40 28.50 7.75 3.13
C GLY A 40 28.11 7.55 1.66
N ARG A 41 27.79 6.32 1.27
CA ARG A 41 27.43 5.93 -0.10
C ARG A 41 26.09 5.20 -0.13
N ALA A 42 25.44 5.21 -1.32
CA ALA A 42 24.21 4.48 -1.55
C ALA A 42 24.12 4.02 -3.01
N LYS A 43 23.34 2.97 -3.27
CA LYS A 43 23.07 2.51 -4.64
C LYS A 43 22.29 3.56 -5.42
N ARG A 44 22.79 3.92 -6.61
CA ARG A 44 22.15 4.93 -7.47
C ARG A 44 20.68 4.62 -7.77
N ALA A 45 20.33 3.35 -7.95
CA ALA A 45 18.95 2.95 -8.27
C ALA A 45 17.97 3.35 -7.17
N ASP A 46 18.33 3.13 -5.90
CA ASP A 46 17.51 3.52 -4.76
C ASP A 46 17.53 5.03 -4.53
N VAL A 47 18.70 5.68 -4.68
CA VAL A 47 18.82 7.15 -4.57
C VAL A 47 17.90 7.85 -5.56
N LEU A 48 17.90 7.43 -6.83
CA LEU A 48 17.04 8.02 -7.85
C LEU A 48 15.53 7.91 -7.56
N ARG A 49 15.13 6.94 -6.73
CA ARG A 49 13.75 6.83 -6.27
C ARG A 49 13.38 7.90 -5.27
N VAL A 50 14.27 8.14 -4.30
CA VAL A 50 13.91 8.89 -3.08
C VAL A 50 14.43 10.32 -3.07
N ILE A 51 15.46 10.63 -3.85
CA ILE A 51 16.20 11.90 -3.73
C ILE A 51 15.31 13.14 -3.87
N ASN A 52 14.29 13.09 -4.72
CA ASN A 52 13.31 14.15 -4.95
C ASN A 52 11.87 13.74 -4.54
N ARG A 53 11.73 12.85 -3.56
CA ARG A 53 10.45 12.42 -3.01
C ARG A 53 10.49 12.35 -1.47
N PRO A 54 10.28 13.47 -0.77
CA PRO A 54 9.82 14.82 -1.21
C PRO A 54 10.85 15.60 -2.02
N LYS A 55 10.38 16.68 -2.64
CA LYS A 55 11.16 17.53 -3.56
C LYS A 55 12.38 18.16 -2.88
N ARG A 56 13.59 17.79 -3.34
CA ARG A 56 14.85 18.38 -2.91
C ARG A 56 15.57 19.12 -4.03
N TYR A 57 15.04 19.06 -5.28
CA TYR A 57 15.59 19.72 -6.47
C TYR A 57 17.01 19.27 -6.85
N VAL A 58 17.38 18.03 -6.49
CA VAL A 58 18.68 17.45 -6.86
C VAL A 58 18.66 17.06 -8.34
N ASN A 59 19.61 17.56 -9.12
CA ASN A 59 19.74 17.25 -10.53
C ASN A 59 20.33 15.85 -10.72
N ARG A 60 19.88 15.13 -11.75
CA ARG A 60 20.38 13.80 -12.10
C ARG A 60 21.86 13.80 -12.48
N GLU A 61 22.37 14.89 -13.02
CA GLU A 61 23.79 15.05 -13.40
C GLU A 61 24.72 15.01 -12.20
N SER A 62 24.25 15.40 -10.99
CA SER A 62 25.04 15.27 -9.76
C SER A 62 25.05 13.83 -9.19
N LEU A 63 24.35 12.89 -9.84
CA LEU A 63 24.16 11.52 -9.39
C LEU A 63 24.73 10.53 -10.40
N GLU A 64 26.02 10.65 -10.72
CA GLU A 64 26.69 9.77 -11.66
C GLU A 64 27.26 8.50 -10.97
N GLY A 65 27.53 7.47 -11.79
CA GLY A 65 28.09 6.21 -11.29
C GLY A 65 27.03 5.19 -10.82
N LYS A 66 27.50 4.03 -10.35
CA LYS A 66 26.62 2.96 -9.80
C LYS A 66 26.29 3.20 -8.33
N GLU A 67 27.22 3.84 -7.62
CA GLU A 67 27.09 4.23 -6.20
C GLU A 67 27.21 5.74 -6.10
N ILE A 68 26.35 6.34 -5.30
CA ILE A 68 26.33 7.77 -5.05
C ILE A 68 27.05 8.04 -3.75
N CYS A 69 28.03 8.95 -3.78
CA CYS A 69 28.73 9.45 -2.60
C CYS A 69 28.12 10.79 -2.18
N TRP A 70 27.58 10.88 -0.97
CA TRP A 70 26.93 12.10 -0.48
C TRP A 70 27.86 13.30 -0.44
N ASN A 71 29.15 13.10 -0.14
CA ASN A 71 30.12 14.19 -0.15
C ASN A 71 30.36 14.73 -1.56
N GLU A 72 30.37 13.89 -2.59
CA GLU A 72 30.50 14.31 -3.99
C GLU A 72 29.27 15.11 -4.43
N VAL A 73 28.07 14.66 -4.03
CA VAL A 73 26.81 15.39 -4.29
C VAL A 73 26.82 16.77 -3.59
N LYS A 74 27.26 16.83 -2.31
CA LYS A 74 27.38 18.11 -1.60
C LYS A 74 28.40 19.02 -2.25
N ALA A 75 29.54 18.51 -2.70
CA ALA A 75 30.55 19.27 -3.42
C ALA A 75 30.04 19.84 -4.74
N TRP A 76 29.18 19.11 -5.46
CA TRP A 76 28.52 19.60 -6.68
C TRP A 76 27.69 20.88 -6.41
N TYR A 77 27.10 20.98 -5.22
CA TYR A 77 26.24 22.09 -4.82
C TYR A 77 26.92 23.06 -3.84
N GLN A 78 28.24 23.10 -3.76
CA GLN A 78 28.98 23.94 -2.79
C GLN A 78 28.60 25.43 -2.85
N ASP A 79 28.23 25.94 -4.03
CA ASP A 79 27.79 27.33 -4.24
C ASP A 79 26.32 27.58 -3.85
N LYS A 80 25.57 26.53 -3.45
CA LYS A 80 24.16 26.57 -3.10
C LYS A 80 23.93 25.97 -1.72
N GLY A 81 24.23 26.73 -0.67
CA GLY A 81 24.18 26.26 0.73
C GLY A 81 22.85 25.56 1.08
N TRP A 82 21.73 26.10 0.63
CA TRP A 82 20.41 25.50 0.86
C TRP A 82 20.25 24.09 0.25
N MET A 83 20.96 23.78 -0.84
CA MET A 83 20.99 22.42 -1.41
C MET A 83 21.81 21.47 -0.55
N VAL A 84 22.95 21.96 -0.06
CA VAL A 84 23.81 21.18 0.85
C VAL A 84 23.02 20.81 2.12
N GLU A 85 22.34 21.78 2.73
CA GLU A 85 21.49 21.57 3.91
C GLU A 85 20.40 20.48 3.66
N ARG A 86 19.75 20.47 2.50
CA ARG A 86 18.77 19.45 2.15
C ARG A 86 19.36 18.04 2.00
N ILE A 87 20.59 17.95 1.50
CA ILE A 87 21.29 16.68 1.38
C ILE A 87 21.74 16.20 2.77
N GLU A 88 22.22 17.10 3.62
CA GLU A 88 22.58 16.80 5.01
C GLU A 88 21.36 16.37 5.83
N GLN A 89 20.21 17.01 5.62
CA GLN A 89 18.95 16.59 6.23
C GLN A 89 18.58 15.16 5.80
N LEU A 90 18.73 14.83 4.50
CA LEU A 90 18.49 13.47 4.04
C LEU A 90 19.45 12.46 4.68
N GLU A 91 20.74 12.79 4.81
CA GLU A 91 21.71 11.91 5.49
C GLU A 91 21.34 11.71 6.97
N TYR A 92 20.86 12.76 7.63
CA TYR A 92 20.35 12.67 9.00
C TYR A 92 19.13 11.75 9.08
N ASP A 93 18.15 11.93 8.20
CA ASP A 93 16.94 11.13 8.14
C ASP A 93 17.26 9.64 7.92
N LEU A 94 18.19 9.34 7.02
CA LEU A 94 18.66 7.96 6.77
C LEU A 94 19.28 7.32 8.02
N LYS A 95 20.08 8.08 8.77
CA LYS A 95 20.66 7.61 10.05
C LYS A 95 19.60 7.37 11.13
N MET A 96 18.50 8.11 11.09
CA MET A 96 17.37 7.86 11.99
C MET A 96 16.62 6.60 11.58
N ILE A 97 16.34 6.43 10.28
CA ILE A 97 15.64 5.26 9.72
C ILE A 97 16.38 3.95 10.05
N GLU A 98 17.72 3.93 9.94
CA GLU A 98 18.56 2.76 10.24
C GLU A 98 18.28 2.14 11.61
N LYS A 99 17.94 2.97 12.60
CA LYS A 99 17.74 2.57 14.00
C LYS A 99 16.35 2.07 14.33
N LEU A 100 15.41 2.19 13.38
CA LEU A 100 13.99 1.95 13.61
C LEU A 100 13.57 0.57 13.12
N ALA A 101 12.60 -0.03 13.82
CA ALA A 101 11.87 -1.19 13.31
C ALA A 101 11.04 -0.79 12.07
N PRO A 102 10.69 -1.74 11.17
CA PRO A 102 10.08 -1.43 9.87
C PRO A 102 8.88 -0.48 9.93
N ALA A 103 7.90 -0.73 10.80
CA ALA A 103 6.73 0.14 10.92
C ALA A 103 7.08 1.55 11.41
N ALA A 104 8.01 1.66 12.36
CA ALA A 104 8.49 2.95 12.85
C ALA A 104 9.30 3.68 11.79
N ALA A 105 10.09 2.97 10.98
CA ALA A 105 10.82 3.51 9.84
C ALA A 105 9.86 4.06 8.79
N VAL A 106 8.83 3.30 8.41
CA VAL A 106 7.77 3.76 7.50
C VAL A 106 7.08 5.00 8.05
N ASN A 107 6.70 5.00 9.34
CA ASN A 107 6.08 6.17 9.98
C ASN A 107 7.00 7.40 9.95
N TYR A 108 8.30 7.21 10.22
CA TYR A 108 9.27 8.30 10.16
C TYR A 108 9.43 8.86 8.75
N ILE A 109 9.50 8.00 7.72
CA ILE A 109 9.54 8.43 6.31
C ILE A 109 8.29 9.24 5.97
N ARG A 110 7.12 8.77 6.38
CA ARG A 110 5.83 9.44 6.12
C ARG A 110 5.74 10.81 6.78
N LYS A 111 6.06 10.91 8.06
CA LYS A 111 5.83 12.11 8.89
C LYS A 111 7.09 12.95 9.07
N GLY A 112 8.23 12.34 9.41
CA GLY A 112 9.50 13.03 9.69
C GLY A 112 10.17 13.52 8.43
N VAL A 113 10.27 12.67 7.39
CA VAL A 113 10.84 13.05 6.09
C VAL A 113 9.87 13.90 5.26
N GLY A 114 8.54 13.82 5.55
CA GLY A 114 7.51 14.56 4.83
C GLY A 114 6.98 13.84 3.58
N TYR A 115 7.04 12.52 3.54
CA TYR A 115 6.58 11.75 2.38
C TYR A 115 5.06 11.82 2.19
N ASP A 116 4.27 11.86 3.28
CA ASP A 116 2.80 12.05 3.19
C ASP A 116 2.43 13.39 2.54
N GLU A 117 3.22 14.45 2.80
CA GLU A 117 3.01 15.75 2.15
C GLU A 117 3.32 15.68 0.65
N TYR A 118 4.42 15.01 0.30
CA TYR A 118 4.73 14.73 -1.09
C TYR A 118 3.60 13.94 -1.79
N LEU A 119 2.99 12.96 -1.12
CA LEU A 119 1.86 12.21 -1.69
C LEU A 119 0.64 13.12 -1.94
N ARG A 120 0.36 14.08 -1.05
CA ARG A 120 -0.73 15.06 -1.25
C ARG A 120 -0.44 15.97 -2.44
N GLU A 121 0.77 16.55 -2.51
CA GLU A 121 1.19 17.36 -3.66
C GLU A 121 1.13 16.59 -4.99
N TYR A 122 1.56 15.33 -4.96
CA TYR A 122 1.51 14.47 -6.14
C TYR A 122 0.07 14.17 -6.56
N ALA A 123 -0.82 13.87 -5.61
CA ALA A 123 -2.23 13.61 -5.88
C ALA A 123 -2.91 14.85 -6.47
N GLU A 124 -2.66 16.03 -5.92
CA GLU A 124 -3.17 17.30 -6.45
C GLU A 124 -2.71 17.53 -7.90
N TYR A 125 -1.40 17.38 -8.16
CA TYR A 125 -0.83 17.50 -9.50
C TYR A 125 -1.47 16.53 -10.49
N ARG A 126 -1.74 15.29 -10.06
CA ARG A 126 -2.36 14.22 -10.88
C ARG A 126 -3.88 14.27 -10.90
N ARG A 127 -4.50 15.19 -10.18
CA ARG A 127 -5.96 15.29 -9.99
C ARG A 127 -6.58 14.00 -9.43
N MET A 128 -5.88 13.37 -8.50
CA MET A 128 -6.30 12.18 -7.76
C MET A 128 -6.71 12.59 -6.34
N LYS A 129 -7.45 11.72 -5.65
CA LYS A 129 -7.74 11.90 -4.22
C LYS A 129 -6.51 11.53 -3.39
N PRO A 130 -6.00 12.42 -2.52
CA PRO A 130 -4.83 12.12 -1.68
C PRO A 130 -5.03 10.88 -0.79
N GLU A 131 -6.27 10.64 -0.37
CA GLU A 131 -6.65 9.52 0.49
C GLU A 131 -6.29 8.17 -0.13
N GLU A 132 -6.40 8.03 -1.46
CA GLU A 132 -6.07 6.78 -2.16
C GLU A 132 -4.58 6.43 -2.02
N LEU A 133 -3.70 7.42 -2.09
CA LEU A 133 -2.25 7.21 -1.94
C LEU A 133 -1.86 7.04 -0.48
N LEU A 134 -2.50 7.78 0.42
CA LEU A 134 -2.26 7.67 1.86
C LEU A 134 -2.73 6.31 2.39
N GLU A 135 -3.83 5.76 1.87
CA GLU A 135 -4.29 4.43 2.23
C GLU A 135 -3.27 3.34 1.86
N VAL A 136 -2.64 3.44 0.69
CA VAL A 136 -1.55 2.53 0.31
C VAL A 136 -0.39 2.62 1.32
N ALA A 137 -0.05 3.83 1.76
CA ALA A 137 1.00 4.02 2.76
C ALA A 137 0.57 3.50 4.16
N ASP A 138 -0.72 3.63 4.53
CA ASP A 138 -1.29 3.05 5.75
C ASP A 138 -1.19 1.51 5.72
N GLN A 139 -1.58 0.86 4.62
CA GLN A 139 -1.48 -0.59 4.42
C GLN A 139 -0.04 -1.10 4.53
N LEU A 140 0.91 -0.39 3.93
CA LEU A 140 2.33 -0.74 4.00
C LEU A 140 2.88 -0.62 5.42
N GLN A 141 2.48 0.41 6.15
CA GLN A 141 2.88 0.60 7.54
C GLN A 141 2.34 -0.50 8.46
N GLU A 142 1.08 -0.89 8.26
CA GLU A 142 0.46 -1.99 9.01
C GLU A 142 1.14 -3.33 8.69
N SER A 143 1.36 -3.62 7.40
CA SER A 143 2.13 -4.81 7.01
C SER A 143 3.49 -4.87 7.68
N ALA A 144 4.20 -3.74 7.76
CA ALA A 144 5.51 -3.64 8.40
C ALA A 144 5.46 -3.88 9.91
N ALA A 145 4.32 -3.68 10.58
CA ALA A 145 4.18 -3.82 12.03
C ALA A 145 4.34 -5.26 12.53
N CYS A 146 4.11 -6.24 11.66
CA CYS A 146 4.28 -7.65 11.98
C CYS A 146 5.76 -8.10 12.08
N PHE A 147 6.72 -7.24 11.69
CA PHE A 147 8.13 -7.61 11.55
C PHE A 147 9.04 -6.77 12.46
N LYS A 148 10.07 -7.43 13.00
CA LYS A 148 11.05 -6.77 13.87
C LYS A 148 12.21 -6.17 13.08
N THR A 149 12.58 -6.75 11.94
CA THR A 149 13.68 -6.28 11.11
C THR A 149 13.23 -5.98 9.67
N ALA A 150 13.92 -5.07 9.00
CA ALA A 150 13.68 -4.78 7.60
C ALA A 150 13.92 -6.01 6.69
N GLY A 151 14.91 -6.85 7.05
CA GLY A 151 15.20 -8.09 6.32
C GLY A 151 14.03 -9.06 6.34
N ASP A 152 13.41 -9.27 7.51
CA ASP A 152 12.23 -10.15 7.64
C ASP A 152 11.05 -9.62 6.82
N TRP A 153 10.81 -8.31 6.86
CA TRP A 153 9.75 -7.68 6.07
C TRP A 153 9.99 -7.81 4.57
N PHE A 154 11.21 -7.56 4.10
CA PHE A 154 11.57 -7.73 2.69
C PHE A 154 11.49 -9.19 2.25
N GLY A 155 11.90 -10.14 3.10
CA GLY A 155 11.74 -11.58 2.86
C GLY A 155 10.27 -11.95 2.65
N HIS A 156 9.39 -11.48 3.53
CA HIS A 156 7.94 -11.67 3.39
C HIS A 156 7.38 -11.10 2.07
N MET A 157 7.84 -9.91 1.65
CA MET A 157 7.40 -9.33 0.36
C MET A 157 7.75 -10.23 -0.83
N GLU A 158 8.95 -10.79 -0.85
CA GLU A 158 9.38 -11.70 -1.94
C GLU A 158 8.63 -13.03 -1.88
N GLU A 159 8.43 -13.60 -0.69
CA GLU A 159 7.62 -14.81 -0.51
C GLU A 159 6.19 -14.61 -0.99
N TYR A 160 5.56 -13.49 -0.62
CA TYR A 160 4.22 -13.13 -1.05
C TYR A 160 4.12 -13.02 -2.58
N LYS A 161 5.10 -12.39 -3.19
CA LYS A 161 5.18 -12.25 -4.65
C LYS A 161 5.30 -13.61 -5.36
N GLU A 162 6.13 -14.51 -4.84
CA GLU A 162 6.26 -15.87 -5.40
C GLU A 162 4.98 -16.69 -5.20
N GLN A 163 4.31 -16.53 -4.06
CA GLN A 163 3.01 -17.17 -3.81
C GLN A 163 1.94 -16.68 -4.79
N LEU A 164 1.85 -15.38 -5.06
CA LEU A 164 0.92 -14.84 -6.05
C LEU A 164 1.19 -15.41 -7.45
N LYS A 165 2.46 -15.52 -7.86
CA LYS A 165 2.84 -16.13 -9.14
C LYS A 165 2.50 -17.61 -9.20
N ALA A 166 2.73 -18.35 -8.13
CA ALA A 166 2.39 -19.78 -8.05
C ALA A 166 0.88 -20.00 -8.15
N GLN A 167 0.09 -19.17 -7.48
CA GLN A 167 -1.38 -19.21 -7.53
C GLN A 167 -1.92 -18.88 -8.93
N ALA A 168 -1.35 -17.87 -9.61
CA ALA A 168 -1.75 -17.56 -10.98
C ALA A 168 -1.52 -18.73 -11.95
N ARG A 169 -0.56 -19.61 -11.66
CA ARG A 169 -0.28 -20.84 -12.44
C ARG A 169 -1.18 -22.01 -12.07
N SER A 170 -1.73 -22.05 -10.85
CA SER A 170 -2.53 -23.17 -10.33
C SER A 170 -4.03 -23.06 -10.64
N LEU A 171 -4.46 -22.07 -11.40
CA LEU A 171 -5.88 -21.81 -11.73
C LEU A 171 -6.58 -22.95 -12.52
N GLU A 172 -5.84 -23.97 -12.97
CA GLU A 172 -6.37 -25.06 -13.83
C GLU A 172 -6.83 -26.33 -13.07
N GLN A 173 -6.70 -26.37 -11.74
CA GLN A 173 -7.09 -27.59 -10.99
C GLN A 173 -8.34 -27.32 -10.14
N ASP A 174 -9.35 -28.20 -10.30
CA ASP A 174 -10.53 -28.33 -9.41
C ASP A 174 -10.08 -28.80 -8.00
N ALA A 175 -9.46 -27.92 -7.25
CA ALA A 175 -9.07 -28.19 -5.88
C ALA A 175 -10.18 -27.71 -4.92
N ASP A 176 -10.39 -28.43 -3.83
CA ASP A 176 -11.20 -27.99 -2.70
C ASP A 176 -10.55 -26.76 -2.06
N CYS A 177 -10.97 -25.58 -2.45
CA CYS A 177 -10.36 -24.32 -2.05
C CYS A 177 -11.38 -23.18 -1.99
N VAL A 178 -11.08 -22.17 -1.19
CA VAL A 178 -11.86 -20.93 -1.11
C VAL A 178 -11.62 -20.09 -2.37
N SER A 179 -12.69 -19.63 -3.01
CA SER A 179 -12.59 -18.70 -4.15
C SER A 179 -12.65 -17.26 -3.66
N LEU A 180 -11.59 -16.49 -3.94
CA LEU A 180 -11.52 -15.04 -3.70
C LEU A 180 -11.76 -14.32 -5.02
N MET A 181 -12.69 -13.35 -5.02
CA MET A 181 -13.06 -12.62 -6.22
C MET A 181 -13.70 -11.27 -5.86
N THR A 182 -13.75 -10.36 -6.82
CA THR A 182 -14.54 -9.13 -6.69
C THR A 182 -16.04 -9.42 -6.81
N MET A 183 -16.88 -8.51 -6.31
CA MET A 183 -18.34 -8.62 -6.49
C MET A 183 -18.71 -8.69 -7.97
N HIS A 184 -18.01 -7.95 -8.85
CA HIS A 184 -18.22 -7.99 -10.29
C HIS A 184 -17.94 -9.39 -10.87
N SER A 185 -16.84 -10.00 -10.51
CA SER A 185 -16.43 -11.32 -11.03
C SER A 185 -17.28 -12.45 -10.50
N SER A 186 -18.08 -12.21 -9.45
CA SER A 186 -19.03 -13.19 -8.91
C SER A 186 -20.31 -13.34 -9.72
N LYS A 187 -20.57 -12.42 -10.66
CA LYS A 187 -21.78 -12.43 -11.48
C LYS A 187 -21.90 -13.74 -12.26
N GLY A 188 -23.06 -14.38 -12.16
CA GLY A 188 -23.34 -15.65 -12.83
C GLY A 188 -22.80 -16.90 -12.14
N LEU A 189 -22.12 -16.75 -11.00
CA LEU A 189 -21.67 -17.87 -10.17
C LEU A 189 -22.60 -18.06 -8.97
N GLU A 190 -22.51 -19.22 -8.34
CA GLU A 190 -23.25 -19.52 -7.11
C GLU A 190 -22.39 -20.42 -6.22
N PHE A 191 -22.47 -20.21 -4.91
CA PHE A 191 -21.67 -20.92 -3.91
C PHE A 191 -22.53 -21.34 -2.72
N PRO A 192 -22.26 -22.48 -2.09
CA PRO A 192 -22.98 -22.87 -0.87
C PRO A 192 -22.85 -21.82 0.24
N VAL A 193 -21.65 -21.26 0.42
CA VAL A 193 -21.38 -20.25 1.45
C VAL A 193 -20.67 -19.07 0.82
N VAL A 194 -21.12 -17.86 1.13
CA VAL A 194 -20.51 -16.61 0.67
C VAL A 194 -20.17 -15.71 1.86
N TYR A 195 -18.97 -15.17 1.85
CA TYR A 195 -18.53 -14.11 2.75
C TYR A 195 -18.30 -12.84 1.96
N ILE A 196 -19.07 -11.80 2.26
CA ILE A 196 -18.81 -10.44 1.76
C ILE A 196 -17.99 -9.73 2.81
N LEU A 197 -16.75 -9.38 2.45
CA LEU A 197 -15.81 -8.69 3.34
C LEU A 197 -15.86 -7.18 3.12
N ASP A 198 -15.37 -6.42 4.09
CA ASP A 198 -15.25 -4.95 4.04
C ASP A 198 -16.55 -4.24 3.68
N ALA A 199 -17.70 -4.72 4.22
CA ALA A 199 -18.98 -4.04 4.09
C ALA A 199 -19.03 -2.78 4.99
N ASN A 200 -18.11 -1.86 4.75
CA ASN A 200 -17.92 -0.61 5.46
C ASN A 200 -18.26 0.58 4.55
N GLU A 201 -18.73 1.68 5.12
CA GLU A 201 -18.88 2.95 4.42
C GLU A 201 -17.54 3.36 3.76
N ARG A 202 -17.63 3.95 2.57
CA ARG A 202 -16.49 4.38 1.74
C ARG A 202 -15.68 3.23 1.11
N VAL A 203 -15.97 1.97 1.44
CA VAL A 203 -15.48 0.76 0.78
C VAL A 203 -16.59 0.13 -0.03
N THR A 204 -17.72 -0.14 0.59
CA THR A 204 -18.98 -0.61 -0.03
C THR A 204 -20.15 0.12 0.64
N PRO A 205 -20.71 1.18 0.02
CA PRO A 205 -20.37 1.74 -1.29
C PRO A 205 -18.98 2.37 -1.33
N HIS A 206 -18.39 2.32 -2.53
CA HIS A 206 -17.07 2.91 -2.74
C HIS A 206 -17.14 4.44 -2.57
N HIS A 207 -16.09 5.04 -1.99
CA HIS A 207 -16.04 6.49 -1.70
C HIS A 207 -16.18 7.40 -2.95
N LYS A 208 -16.03 6.87 -4.16
CA LYS A 208 -16.24 7.59 -5.43
C LYS A 208 -17.69 7.59 -5.88
N ALA A 209 -18.54 6.73 -5.33
CA ALA A 209 -19.96 6.68 -5.62
C ALA A 209 -20.68 7.84 -4.91
N VAL A 210 -20.62 9.03 -5.50
CA VAL A 210 -21.14 10.29 -4.92
C VAL A 210 -22.52 10.63 -5.52
N LEU A 211 -22.75 10.26 -6.77
CA LEU A 211 -24.02 10.50 -7.43
C LEU A 211 -25.00 9.37 -7.11
N ASP A 212 -26.28 9.68 -7.07
CA ASP A 212 -27.34 8.68 -6.82
C ASP A 212 -27.25 7.50 -7.79
N ALA A 213 -26.93 7.75 -9.05
CA ALA A 213 -26.75 6.71 -10.05
C ALA A 213 -25.58 5.77 -9.74
N ASP A 214 -24.46 6.31 -9.24
CA ASP A 214 -23.29 5.51 -8.87
C ASP A 214 -23.60 4.69 -7.61
N LEU A 215 -24.32 5.29 -6.66
CA LEU A 215 -24.74 4.62 -5.43
C LEU A 215 -25.70 3.47 -5.72
N GLU A 216 -26.62 3.67 -6.67
CA GLU A 216 -27.53 2.62 -7.14
C GLU A 216 -26.79 1.45 -7.81
N GLU A 217 -25.73 1.73 -8.57
CA GLU A 217 -24.92 0.67 -9.19
C GLU A 217 -24.15 -0.12 -8.13
N GLU A 218 -23.56 0.55 -7.12
CA GLU A 218 -22.93 -0.10 -5.98
C GLU A 218 -23.93 -0.95 -5.18
N ARG A 219 -25.15 -0.46 -4.99
CA ARG A 219 -26.25 -1.21 -4.34
C ARG A 219 -26.61 -2.46 -5.12
N ARG A 220 -26.74 -2.36 -6.45
CA ARG A 220 -27.00 -3.52 -7.33
C ARG A 220 -25.88 -4.54 -7.24
N MET A 221 -24.62 -4.09 -7.22
CA MET A 221 -23.48 -4.99 -7.08
C MET A 221 -23.47 -5.71 -5.75
N PHE A 222 -23.75 -5.00 -4.65
CA PHE A 222 -23.86 -5.59 -3.33
C PHE A 222 -24.98 -6.63 -3.29
N TYR A 223 -26.17 -6.32 -3.86
CA TYR A 223 -27.27 -7.26 -3.98
C TYR A 223 -26.89 -8.50 -4.81
N VAL A 224 -26.21 -8.30 -5.95
CA VAL A 224 -25.72 -9.42 -6.76
C VAL A 224 -24.79 -10.31 -5.96
N ALA A 225 -23.86 -9.74 -5.21
CA ALA A 225 -22.93 -10.52 -4.35
C ALA A 225 -23.70 -11.31 -3.28
N MET A 226 -24.68 -10.73 -2.64
CA MET A 226 -25.54 -11.42 -1.67
C MET A 226 -26.28 -12.60 -2.27
N THR A 227 -26.83 -12.44 -3.49
CA THR A 227 -27.56 -13.51 -4.19
C THR A 227 -26.67 -14.62 -4.73
N ARG A 228 -25.36 -14.56 -4.57
CA ARG A 228 -24.43 -15.66 -4.91
C ARG A 228 -24.48 -16.79 -3.89
N ALA A 229 -24.99 -16.55 -2.69
CA ALA A 229 -25.11 -17.54 -1.64
C ALA A 229 -26.32 -18.45 -1.88
N LYS A 230 -26.09 -19.78 -1.87
CA LYS A 230 -27.16 -20.80 -1.90
C LYS A 230 -27.70 -21.09 -0.52
N ASP A 231 -26.79 -21.32 0.43
CA ASP A 231 -27.15 -21.84 1.76
C ASP A 231 -26.88 -20.81 2.86
N ARG A 232 -25.74 -20.13 2.82
CA ARG A 232 -25.31 -19.21 3.88
C ARG A 232 -24.63 -17.98 3.30
N LEU A 233 -25.06 -16.81 3.83
CA LEU A 233 -24.45 -15.53 3.56
C LEU A 233 -23.88 -14.95 4.84
N HIS A 234 -22.62 -14.51 4.81
CA HIS A 234 -21.97 -13.74 5.87
C HIS A 234 -21.57 -12.39 5.31
N VAL A 235 -22.06 -11.31 5.94
CA VAL A 235 -21.65 -9.96 5.62
C VAL A 235 -20.79 -9.46 6.77
N CYS A 236 -19.54 -9.14 6.46
CA CYS A 236 -18.53 -8.79 7.44
C CYS A 236 -18.10 -7.33 7.27
N TYR A 237 -18.02 -6.61 8.37
CA TYR A 237 -17.48 -5.26 8.41
C TYR A 237 -16.45 -5.13 9.54
N ALA A 238 -15.44 -4.29 9.32
CA ALA A 238 -14.45 -3.96 10.34
C ALA A 238 -14.92 -2.80 11.20
N LYS A 239 -14.71 -2.86 12.52
CA LYS A 239 -14.96 -1.74 13.43
C LYS A 239 -13.83 -0.72 13.41
N GLU A 240 -12.62 -1.19 13.10
CA GLU A 240 -11.41 -0.39 13.02
C GLU A 240 -10.56 -0.86 11.84
N ARG A 241 -9.93 0.09 11.14
CA ARG A 241 -9.00 -0.17 10.04
C ARG A 241 -7.88 0.87 10.06
N TYR A 242 -6.62 0.41 10.10
CA TYR A 242 -5.43 1.28 10.18
C TYR A 242 -5.47 2.26 11.38
N GLY A 243 -5.94 1.81 12.54
CA GLY A 243 -6.07 2.65 13.74
C GLY A 243 -7.16 3.72 13.64
N LYS A 244 -8.10 3.58 12.69
CA LYS A 244 -9.22 4.49 12.48
C LYS A 244 -10.53 3.72 12.63
N GLU A 245 -11.44 4.28 13.40
CA GLU A 245 -12.80 3.76 13.52
C GLU A 245 -13.51 3.74 12.17
N GLN A 246 -14.27 2.68 11.90
CA GLN A 246 -14.97 2.46 10.65
C GLN A 246 -16.47 2.30 10.90
N GLU A 247 -17.26 2.90 10.01
CA GLU A 247 -18.71 2.73 9.99
C GLU A 247 -19.10 1.53 9.14
N ARG A 248 -20.16 0.81 9.55
CA ARG A 248 -20.74 -0.25 8.72
C ARG A 248 -21.39 0.34 7.49
N SER A 249 -21.42 -0.42 6.39
CA SER A 249 -22.09 -0.05 5.15
C SER A 249 -23.58 0.25 5.39
N ARG A 250 -24.08 1.34 4.80
CA ARG A 250 -25.51 1.67 4.74
C ARG A 250 -26.35 0.56 4.12
N PHE A 251 -25.78 -0.19 3.18
CA PHE A 251 -26.46 -1.32 2.54
C PHE A 251 -26.83 -2.44 3.51
N ILE A 252 -26.09 -2.60 4.60
CA ILE A 252 -26.48 -3.52 5.68
C ILE A 252 -27.72 -3.00 6.40
N GLY A 253 -27.76 -1.69 6.73
CA GLY A 253 -28.93 -1.06 7.35
C GLY A 253 -30.17 -1.14 6.49
N GLU A 254 -30.04 -0.82 5.21
CA GLU A 254 -31.13 -0.94 4.22
C GLU A 254 -31.68 -2.37 4.13
N TYR A 255 -30.78 -3.37 4.08
CA TYR A 255 -31.18 -4.78 4.05
C TYR A 255 -31.91 -5.23 5.32
N LEU A 256 -31.49 -4.75 6.48
CA LEU A 256 -32.12 -5.06 7.78
C LEU A 256 -33.39 -4.26 8.03
N GLY A 257 -33.75 -3.32 7.15
CA GLY A 257 -34.90 -2.44 7.33
C GLY A 257 -34.69 -1.38 8.41
N GLU A 258 -33.44 -1.08 8.74
CA GLU A 258 -33.08 0.00 9.65
C GLU A 258 -33.15 1.31 8.86
N VAL A 259 -34.21 2.08 9.06
CA VAL A 259 -34.34 3.42 8.46
C VAL A 259 -33.39 4.35 9.21
N GLU A 260 -32.44 4.98 8.48
CA GLU A 260 -31.67 6.11 9.06
C GLU A 260 -32.66 7.21 9.48
N SER A 261 -32.70 7.47 10.78
CA SER A 261 -33.49 8.54 11.39
C SER A 261 -32.78 9.88 11.31
#